data_4d531457bcb75b2bd605eb4633bbeb2f
#
_entry.id   4d531457bcb75b2bd605eb4633bbeb2f
#
_cell.length_a   1.000
_cell.length_b   1.000
_cell.length_c   1.000
_cell.angle_alpha   90.00
_cell.angle_beta   90.00
_cell.angle_gamma   90.00
#
_symmetry.space_group_name_H-M   'P 1'
#
loop_
_entity.id
_entity.type
_entity.pdbx_description
1 polymer ?
#
loop_
_entity_poly.entity_id
_entity_poly.type
_entity_poly.pdbx_seq_one_letter_code
_entity_poly.pdbx_strand_id
1 'polypeptide(L)'
;MYFPGRNDIISVLRQESDNCGGSFYDHTDEYRLSLISDGRPAYRTADGSVQLFRPQENFKRMNNSAERMVIPKINEEDMLYALKTLVKMEQDWVPHTEGASLYIRPFIIAVDPYVGVKPADHYLFIIILSPSGAYYSTGLNPVKIYVENKYVRAVRGGTGFAKTAANYAISLAGQEEAHEQDYEQVLWLDGVERKYVEEVGSMNIFFVIDGEVVTPQLLGSVLPGITRKSAIEICKKKGYKVSERKISIEEIAEAYDNGKLDEVFGTGTAAVISPVGHLKWGDKVMEINNNKIGPVSQMLYDTMTGIQWGKIPDEFGWIVKID
;
A
#
# COMPACT_ATOMS: atom_id res chain seq x y z
N MET A 1 -19.88 -15.51 10.66
CA MET A 1 -21.17 -14.77 10.63
C MET A 1 -21.88 -15.20 9.35
N TYR A 2 -23.12 -15.66 9.43
CA TYR A 2 -23.90 -16.16 8.28
C TYR A 2 -24.95 -15.12 7.91
N PHE A 3 -24.98 -14.71 6.64
CA PHE A 3 -26.00 -13.80 6.14
C PHE A 3 -27.08 -14.63 5.40
N PRO A 4 -28.34 -14.63 5.85
CA PRO A 4 -29.39 -15.42 5.20
C PRO A 4 -29.65 -14.90 3.79
N GLY A 5 -29.49 -15.76 2.79
CA GLY A 5 -29.83 -15.50 1.38
C GLY A 5 -28.64 -15.34 0.43
N ARG A 6 -27.39 -15.51 0.89
CA ARG A 6 -26.17 -15.59 0.05
C ARG A 6 -25.28 -16.74 0.53
N ASN A 7 -24.63 -17.44 -0.39
CA ASN A 7 -23.70 -18.55 -0.09
C ASN A 7 -22.33 -18.07 0.40
N ASP A 8 -22.25 -16.90 1.01
CA ASP A 8 -20.98 -16.27 1.40
C ASP A 8 -20.68 -16.61 2.86
N ILE A 9 -19.63 -17.39 3.08
CA ILE A 9 -19.09 -17.71 4.41
C ILE A 9 -18.00 -16.70 4.74
N ILE A 10 -18.21 -15.89 5.79
CA ILE A 10 -17.17 -15.05 6.37
C ILE A 10 -16.47 -15.85 7.45
N SER A 11 -15.21 -16.20 7.22
CA SER A 11 -14.35 -16.85 8.22
C SER A 11 -13.39 -15.84 8.83
N VAL A 12 -13.26 -15.89 10.16
CA VAL A 12 -12.33 -15.06 10.92
C VAL A 12 -11.26 -15.97 11.52
N LEU A 13 -10.01 -15.73 11.13
CA LEU A 13 -8.86 -16.42 11.72
C LEU A 13 -8.08 -15.43 12.58
N ARG A 14 -7.74 -15.83 13.81
CA ARG A 14 -6.80 -15.13 14.68
C ARG A 14 -5.40 -15.65 14.41
N GLN A 15 -4.44 -14.75 14.30
CA GLN A 15 -3.03 -15.08 14.29
C GLN A 15 -2.42 -14.60 15.61
N GLU A 16 -2.07 -15.53 16.49
CA GLU A 16 -1.36 -15.22 17.73
C GLU A 16 0.10 -14.89 17.40
N SER A 17 0.62 -13.82 18.01
CA SER A 17 1.98 -13.31 17.80
C SER A 17 3.01 -13.98 18.70
N ASP A 18 2.93 -15.28 18.92
CA ASP A 18 4.00 -16.00 19.58
C ASP A 18 5.02 -16.47 18.54
N ASN A 19 6.29 -16.18 18.82
CA ASN A 19 7.53 -16.53 18.12
C ASN A 19 7.56 -17.99 17.59
N CYS A 20 6.73 -18.30 16.62
CA CYS A 20 6.77 -19.57 15.92
C CYS A 20 7.28 -19.32 14.51
N GLY A 21 8.59 -19.50 14.31
CA GLY A 21 9.18 -19.80 13.00
C GLY A 21 8.61 -21.12 12.46
N GLY A 22 7.34 -21.12 12.09
CA GLY A 22 6.63 -22.21 11.45
C GLY A 22 6.11 -21.72 10.12
N SER A 23 6.74 -22.15 9.03
CA SER A 23 6.20 -21.93 7.69
C SER A 23 4.85 -22.60 7.59
N PHE A 24 3.78 -21.82 7.37
CA PHE A 24 2.54 -22.33 6.83
C PHE A 24 2.75 -22.78 5.39
N TYR A 25 3.48 -23.87 5.21
CA TYR A 25 3.48 -24.63 3.98
C TYR A 25 2.53 -25.79 4.20
N ASP A 26 1.27 -25.66 3.78
CA ASP A 26 0.43 -26.80 3.55
C ASP A 26 -0.59 -26.53 2.45
N HIS A 27 -0.49 -27.30 1.37
CA HIS A 27 -1.45 -27.63 0.30
C HIS A 27 -2.30 -26.51 -0.37
N THR A 28 -1.92 -25.24 -0.32
CA THR A 28 -2.68 -24.14 -0.94
C THR A 28 -2.06 -23.61 -2.24
N ASP A 29 -1.02 -24.24 -2.78
CA ASP A 29 -0.29 -23.74 -3.95
C ASP A 29 -1.13 -23.72 -5.24
N GLU A 30 -2.17 -24.55 -5.33
CA GLU A 30 -3.08 -24.61 -6.47
C GLU A 30 -4.12 -23.47 -6.51
N TYR A 31 -4.40 -22.78 -5.38
CA TYR A 31 -5.45 -21.77 -5.26
C TYR A 31 -4.96 -20.31 -5.38
N ARG A 32 -3.67 -20.09 -5.61
CA ARG A 32 -3.05 -18.75 -5.60
C ARG A 32 -3.40 -17.84 -6.77
N LEU A 33 -3.93 -18.36 -7.86
CA LEU A 33 -4.16 -17.61 -9.10
C LEU A 33 -5.27 -16.53 -8.99
N SER A 34 -6.18 -16.65 -8.03
CA SER A 34 -7.31 -15.73 -7.85
C SER A 34 -7.33 -15.02 -6.50
N LEU A 35 -6.15 -14.72 -5.93
CA LEU A 35 -6.06 -13.99 -4.67
C LEU A 35 -6.04 -12.48 -4.91
N ILE A 36 -7.00 -11.78 -4.33
CA ILE A 36 -6.96 -10.33 -4.12
C ILE A 36 -6.98 -10.01 -2.63
N SER A 37 -6.27 -8.97 -2.21
CA SER A 37 -6.25 -8.55 -0.81
C SER A 37 -6.20 -7.04 -0.68
N ASP A 38 -6.71 -6.50 0.44
CA ASP A 38 -6.65 -5.07 0.71
C ASP A 38 -6.43 -4.81 2.20
N GLY A 39 -5.17 -4.53 2.58
CA GLY A 39 -4.79 -4.30 3.97
C GLY A 39 -5.05 -2.87 4.42
N ARG A 40 -5.47 -2.73 5.70
CA ARG A 40 -5.67 -1.45 6.39
C ARG A 40 -5.42 -1.61 7.89
N PRO A 41 -4.94 -0.60 8.59
CA PRO A 41 -4.84 -0.62 10.05
C PRO A 41 -6.11 -0.11 10.75
N ALA A 42 -6.34 -0.60 11.99
CA ALA A 42 -7.13 0.08 12.99
C ALA A 42 -6.21 0.68 14.04
N TYR A 43 -6.56 1.86 14.51
CA TYR A 43 -5.74 2.67 15.42
C TYR A 43 -6.50 2.92 16.72
N ARG A 44 -5.77 2.91 17.85
CA ARG A 44 -6.29 3.33 19.14
C ARG A 44 -5.89 4.77 19.39
N THR A 45 -6.86 5.61 19.68
CA THR A 45 -6.67 7.01 20.00
C THR A 45 -6.32 7.21 21.48
N ALA A 46 -5.87 8.38 21.86
CA ALA A 46 -5.48 8.69 23.24
C ALA A 46 -6.62 8.58 24.26
N ASP A 47 -7.88 8.77 23.82
CA ASP A 47 -9.08 8.59 24.66
C ASP A 47 -9.52 7.12 24.76
N GLY A 48 -8.77 6.19 24.12
CA GLY A 48 -9.03 4.75 24.14
C GLY A 48 -10.00 4.28 23.06
N SER A 49 -10.61 5.18 22.28
CA SER A 49 -11.49 4.79 21.17
C SER A 49 -10.68 4.13 20.04
N VAL A 50 -11.37 3.34 19.22
CA VAL A 50 -10.77 2.67 18.07
C VAL A 50 -11.34 3.23 16.78
N GLN A 51 -10.48 3.45 15.79
CA GLN A 51 -10.90 4.05 14.52
C GLN A 51 -10.19 3.44 13.31
N LEU A 52 -10.84 3.53 12.15
CA LEU A 52 -10.35 3.11 10.85
C LEU A 52 -10.12 4.32 9.96
N PHE A 53 -9.11 4.25 9.11
CA PHE A 53 -8.78 5.30 8.14
C PHE A 53 -9.26 4.91 6.74
N ARG A 54 -10.24 5.63 6.16
CA ARG A 54 -10.80 5.48 4.80
C ARG A 54 -11.21 4.04 4.42
N PRO A 55 -11.88 3.26 5.27
CA PRO A 55 -12.15 1.85 4.99
C PRO A 55 -13.04 1.63 3.75
N GLN A 56 -13.91 2.57 3.41
CA GLN A 56 -14.78 2.52 2.22
C GLN A 56 -13.93 2.50 0.93
N GLU A 57 -12.88 3.31 0.87
CA GLU A 57 -11.98 3.36 -0.29
C GLU A 57 -11.24 2.02 -0.49
N ASN A 58 -10.94 1.31 0.60
CA ASN A 58 -10.33 -0.01 0.52
C ASN A 58 -11.30 -1.04 -0.11
N PHE A 59 -12.57 -1.09 0.32
CA PHE A 59 -13.54 -2.02 -0.26
C PHE A 59 -13.85 -1.68 -1.72
N LYS A 60 -13.96 -0.40 -2.04
CA LYS A 60 -14.09 0.05 -3.43
C LYS A 60 -12.92 -0.39 -4.31
N ARG A 61 -11.69 -0.25 -3.81
CA ARG A 61 -10.49 -0.73 -4.53
C ARG A 61 -10.46 -2.26 -4.62
N MET A 62 -10.92 -2.97 -3.59
CA MET A 62 -11.06 -4.42 -3.63
C MET A 62 -12.03 -4.86 -4.73
N ASN A 63 -13.17 -4.18 -4.89
CA ASN A 63 -14.11 -4.42 -5.98
C ASN A 63 -13.51 -4.13 -7.36
N ASN A 64 -12.68 -3.10 -7.51
CA ASN A 64 -11.94 -2.84 -8.75
C ASN A 64 -10.95 -3.97 -9.06
N SER A 65 -10.30 -4.51 -8.04
CA SER A 65 -9.40 -5.67 -8.19
C SER A 65 -10.18 -6.94 -8.54
N ALA A 66 -11.33 -7.17 -7.89
CA ALA A 66 -12.23 -8.28 -8.16
C ALA A 66 -12.70 -8.27 -9.63
N GLU A 67 -13.15 -7.11 -10.12
CA GLU A 67 -13.57 -6.95 -11.52
C GLU A 67 -12.46 -7.34 -12.50
N ARG A 68 -11.21 -6.88 -12.25
CA ARG A 68 -10.07 -7.24 -13.11
C ARG A 68 -9.75 -8.74 -13.10
N MET A 69 -9.96 -9.40 -11.97
CA MET A 69 -9.68 -10.83 -11.77
C MET A 69 -10.88 -11.75 -12.07
N VAL A 70 -11.98 -11.16 -12.55
CA VAL A 70 -13.26 -11.88 -12.80
C VAL A 70 -13.78 -12.57 -11.53
N ILE A 71 -13.60 -11.92 -10.39
CA ILE A 71 -14.14 -12.31 -9.07
C ILE A 71 -15.44 -11.52 -8.84
N PRO A 72 -16.49 -12.11 -8.28
CA PRO A 72 -17.71 -11.38 -7.93
C PRO A 72 -17.44 -10.21 -6.99
N LYS A 73 -18.10 -9.08 -7.25
CA LYS A 73 -18.00 -7.91 -6.36
C LYS A 73 -18.72 -8.18 -5.05
N ILE A 74 -18.11 -7.71 -3.95
CA ILE A 74 -18.71 -7.71 -2.62
C ILE A 74 -19.60 -6.48 -2.43
N ASN A 75 -20.60 -6.58 -1.56
CA ASN A 75 -21.37 -5.42 -1.12
C ASN A 75 -20.51 -4.62 -0.12
N GLU A 76 -20.20 -3.36 -0.47
CA GLU A 76 -19.27 -2.52 0.32
C GLU A 76 -19.84 -2.16 1.70
N GLU A 77 -21.15 -1.95 1.81
CA GLU A 77 -21.83 -1.61 3.07
C GLU A 77 -21.87 -2.80 4.02
N ASP A 78 -22.23 -4.00 3.52
CA ASP A 78 -22.22 -5.24 4.30
C ASP A 78 -20.82 -5.55 4.82
N MET A 79 -19.80 -5.36 3.97
CA MET A 79 -18.40 -5.62 4.34
C MET A 79 -17.88 -4.59 5.33
N LEU A 80 -18.26 -3.33 5.22
CA LEU A 80 -17.92 -2.32 6.21
C LEU A 80 -18.57 -2.62 7.56
N TYR A 81 -19.84 -3.03 7.55
CA TYR A 81 -20.52 -3.46 8.77
C TYR A 81 -19.86 -4.66 9.42
N ALA A 82 -19.53 -5.70 8.64
CA ALA A 82 -18.83 -6.88 9.13
C ALA A 82 -17.45 -6.52 9.71
N LEU A 83 -16.70 -5.64 9.04
CA LEU A 83 -15.42 -5.16 9.51
C LEU A 83 -15.53 -4.40 10.84
N LYS A 84 -16.48 -3.47 10.94
CA LYS A 84 -16.71 -2.71 12.19
C LYS A 84 -17.07 -3.66 13.34
N THR A 85 -17.95 -4.62 13.08
CA THR A 85 -18.36 -5.62 14.06
C THR A 85 -17.18 -6.46 14.53
N LEU A 86 -16.35 -6.95 13.59
CA LEU A 86 -15.17 -7.72 13.90
C LEU A 86 -14.16 -6.94 14.75
N VAL A 87 -13.83 -5.71 14.34
CA VAL A 87 -12.88 -4.86 15.07
C VAL A 87 -13.40 -4.49 16.45
N LYS A 88 -14.72 -4.29 16.59
CA LYS A 88 -15.37 -4.08 17.90
C LYS A 88 -15.24 -5.29 18.82
N MET A 89 -15.46 -6.50 18.29
CA MET A 89 -15.31 -7.75 19.07
C MET A 89 -13.86 -7.99 19.49
N GLU A 90 -12.91 -7.62 18.66
CA GLU A 90 -11.47 -7.85 18.84
C GLU A 90 -10.71 -6.56 19.23
N GLN A 91 -11.40 -5.56 19.76
CA GLN A 91 -10.81 -4.25 20.05
C GLN A 91 -9.63 -4.32 21.03
N ASP A 92 -9.58 -5.32 21.91
CA ASP A 92 -8.48 -5.49 22.86
C ASP A 92 -7.15 -5.86 22.17
N TRP A 93 -7.21 -6.34 20.91
CA TRP A 93 -6.04 -6.61 20.08
C TRP A 93 -5.47 -5.36 19.43
N VAL A 94 -6.19 -4.23 19.46
CA VAL A 94 -5.66 -2.96 18.95
C VAL A 94 -4.62 -2.45 19.95
N PRO A 95 -3.32 -2.36 19.56
CA PRO A 95 -2.26 -2.01 20.49
C PRO A 95 -2.45 -0.64 21.14
N HIS A 96 -1.99 -0.53 22.40
CA HIS A 96 -1.93 0.75 23.13
C HIS A 96 -0.62 1.52 22.87
N THR A 97 0.39 0.84 22.33
CA THR A 97 1.71 1.42 22.07
C THR A 97 1.63 2.41 20.91
N GLU A 98 2.19 3.59 21.10
CA GLU A 98 2.30 4.59 20.04
C GLU A 98 3.06 4.05 18.82
N GLY A 99 2.57 4.34 17.62
CA GLY A 99 3.12 3.83 16.36
C GLY A 99 2.66 2.42 15.99
N ALA A 100 2.07 1.67 16.93
CA ALA A 100 1.52 0.36 16.65
C ALA A 100 0.06 0.42 16.20
N SER A 101 -0.42 -0.61 15.52
CA SER A 101 -1.79 -0.68 15.00
C SER A 101 -2.26 -2.13 14.93
N LEU A 102 -3.55 -2.35 14.79
CA LEU A 102 -4.08 -3.66 14.41
C LEU A 102 -4.17 -3.71 12.89
N TYR A 103 -3.31 -4.50 12.26
CA TYR A 103 -3.35 -4.69 10.81
C TYR A 103 -4.50 -5.63 10.44
N ILE A 104 -5.35 -5.16 9.57
CA ILE A 104 -6.54 -5.87 9.08
C ILE A 104 -6.28 -6.23 7.62
N ARG A 105 -6.39 -7.51 7.29
CA ARG A 105 -6.23 -7.99 5.92
C ARG A 105 -7.48 -8.74 5.44
N PRO A 106 -8.43 -8.06 4.78
CA PRO A 106 -9.44 -8.74 3.99
C PRO A 106 -8.81 -9.29 2.71
N PHE A 107 -9.23 -10.48 2.32
CA PHE A 107 -8.82 -11.06 1.04
C PHE A 107 -9.87 -12.05 0.53
N ILE A 108 -9.85 -12.29 -0.78
CA ILE A 108 -10.74 -13.24 -1.46
C ILE A 108 -9.86 -14.27 -2.17
N ILE A 109 -10.19 -15.54 -1.98
CA ILE A 109 -9.56 -16.67 -2.67
C ILE A 109 -10.61 -17.51 -3.39
N ALA A 110 -10.24 -18.06 -4.55
CA ALA A 110 -11.03 -19.09 -5.21
C ALA A 110 -10.81 -20.43 -4.50
N VAL A 111 -11.87 -21.24 -4.40
CA VAL A 111 -11.83 -22.52 -3.66
C VAL A 111 -12.36 -23.71 -4.47
N ASP A 112 -12.60 -23.57 -5.78
CA ASP A 112 -13.00 -24.69 -6.62
C ASP A 112 -11.84 -25.67 -6.77
N PRO A 113 -12.05 -26.97 -6.59
CA PRO A 113 -11.05 -28.00 -6.83
C PRO A 113 -10.93 -28.28 -8.32
N TYR A 114 -10.33 -27.35 -9.07
CA TYR A 114 -10.23 -27.42 -10.53
C TYR A 114 -8.82 -27.12 -11.02
N VAL A 115 -8.30 -28.01 -11.88
CA VAL A 115 -7.02 -27.82 -12.55
C VAL A 115 -7.27 -27.23 -13.94
N GLY A 116 -6.91 -25.97 -14.11
CA GLY A 116 -7.07 -25.26 -15.38
C GLY A 116 -7.31 -23.77 -15.19
N VAL A 117 -7.32 -23.00 -16.28
CA VAL A 117 -7.49 -21.56 -16.25
C VAL A 117 -8.92 -21.20 -16.65
N LYS A 118 -9.76 -20.93 -15.65
CA LYS A 118 -11.11 -20.38 -15.81
C LYS A 118 -11.46 -19.53 -14.57
N PRO A 119 -12.47 -18.64 -14.63
CA PRO A 119 -13.06 -18.04 -13.43
C PRO A 119 -13.62 -19.16 -12.54
N ALA A 120 -13.45 -19.02 -11.23
CA ALA A 120 -14.02 -19.94 -10.26
C ALA A 120 -15.53 -19.68 -10.06
N ASP A 121 -16.26 -20.69 -9.61
CA ASP A 121 -17.67 -20.58 -9.26
C ASP A 121 -17.88 -20.28 -7.76
N HIS A 122 -16.86 -20.63 -6.92
CA HIS A 122 -16.91 -20.44 -5.47
C HIS A 122 -15.68 -19.71 -4.96
N TYR A 123 -15.93 -18.78 -4.02
CA TYR A 123 -14.91 -17.94 -3.40
C TYR A 123 -15.13 -17.88 -1.89
N LEU A 124 -14.03 -17.72 -1.15
CA LEU A 124 -14.05 -17.35 0.27
C LEU A 124 -13.58 -15.91 0.43
N PHE A 125 -14.37 -15.12 1.15
CA PHE A 125 -13.94 -13.83 1.69
C PHE A 125 -13.50 -14.01 3.14
N ILE A 126 -12.27 -13.61 3.45
CA ILE A 126 -11.65 -13.83 4.76
C ILE A 126 -11.10 -12.49 5.26
N ILE A 127 -11.25 -12.21 6.55
CA ILE A 127 -10.56 -11.10 7.22
C ILE A 127 -9.67 -11.69 8.31
N ILE A 128 -8.37 -11.41 8.24
CA ILE A 128 -7.42 -11.73 9.30
C ILE A 128 -6.95 -10.45 10.00
N LEU A 129 -6.68 -10.55 11.29
CA LEU A 129 -6.22 -9.46 12.15
C LEU A 129 -4.85 -9.83 12.73
N SER A 130 -3.93 -8.87 12.77
CA SER A 130 -2.61 -9.06 13.37
C SER A 130 -2.15 -7.75 14.04
N PRO A 131 -1.83 -7.73 15.35
CA PRO A 131 -1.13 -6.61 15.94
C PRO A 131 0.20 -6.39 15.20
N SER A 132 0.49 -5.14 14.88
CA SER A 132 1.69 -4.73 14.16
C SER A 132 2.37 -3.60 14.93
N GLY A 133 3.66 -3.73 15.17
CA GLY A 133 4.48 -2.65 15.73
C GLY A 133 4.67 -1.49 14.76
N ALA A 134 5.40 -0.48 15.19
CA ALA A 134 5.80 0.62 14.33
C ALA A 134 6.60 0.07 13.13
N TYR A 135 6.25 0.50 11.93
CA TYR A 135 6.92 0.05 10.69
C TYR A 135 8.42 0.39 10.72
N TYR A 136 8.75 1.55 11.24
CA TYR A 136 10.13 1.97 11.49
C TYR A 136 10.42 1.95 12.98
N SER A 137 11.20 0.97 13.45
CA SER A 137 11.62 0.86 14.85
C SER A 137 12.50 2.01 15.32
N THR A 138 13.20 2.66 14.40
CA THR A 138 14.11 3.78 14.62
C THR A 138 13.55 5.14 14.21
N GLY A 139 12.25 5.22 13.89
CA GLY A 139 11.62 6.41 13.33
C GLY A 139 11.69 6.48 11.80
N LEU A 140 11.21 7.60 11.24
CA LEU A 140 11.17 7.85 9.81
C LEU A 140 12.59 8.15 9.29
N ASN A 141 13.24 7.15 8.67
CA ASN A 141 14.58 7.30 8.09
C ASN A 141 14.54 7.19 6.55
N PRO A 142 15.35 7.97 5.83
CA PRO A 142 15.45 7.84 4.38
C PRO A 142 16.06 6.49 3.98
N VAL A 143 15.51 5.90 2.91
CA VAL A 143 15.93 4.61 2.36
C VAL A 143 16.70 4.77 1.05
N LYS A 144 17.44 3.72 0.67
CA LYS A 144 18.17 3.66 -0.60
C LYS A 144 17.33 2.90 -1.62
N ILE A 145 17.20 3.46 -2.81
CA ILE A 145 16.37 2.93 -3.90
C ILE A 145 17.23 2.64 -5.13
N TYR A 146 17.02 1.47 -5.71
CA TYR A 146 17.62 1.05 -6.97
C TYR A 146 16.63 1.20 -8.12
N VAL A 147 17.02 1.85 -9.22
CA VAL A 147 16.18 1.95 -10.44
C VAL A 147 16.35 0.69 -11.27
N GLU A 148 15.28 -0.06 -11.42
CA GLU A 148 15.29 -1.36 -12.13
C GLU A 148 15.22 -1.16 -13.65
N ASN A 149 16.20 -1.73 -14.35
CA ASN A 149 16.31 -1.63 -15.80
C ASN A 149 16.05 -2.95 -16.55
N LYS A 150 16.04 -4.07 -15.83
CA LYS A 150 15.93 -5.43 -16.40
C LYS A 150 14.52 -5.99 -16.29
N TYR A 151 13.97 -5.95 -15.09
CA TYR A 151 12.64 -6.48 -14.80
C TYR A 151 11.56 -5.40 -14.88
N VAL A 152 10.33 -5.81 -15.07
CA VAL A 152 9.14 -4.94 -15.03
C VAL A 152 8.13 -5.50 -14.03
N ARG A 153 7.49 -4.62 -13.26
CA ARG A 153 6.46 -5.00 -12.30
C ARG A 153 5.10 -5.18 -12.95
N ALA A 154 4.79 -4.35 -13.94
CA ALA A 154 3.47 -4.30 -14.56
C ALA A 154 3.54 -3.69 -15.97
N VAL A 155 2.49 -3.94 -16.73
CA VAL A 155 2.23 -3.28 -18.03
C VAL A 155 0.78 -2.83 -18.09
N ARG A 156 0.47 -1.86 -18.95
CA ARG A 156 -0.93 -1.48 -19.23
C ARG A 156 -1.71 -2.66 -19.79
N GLY A 157 -2.95 -2.82 -19.36
CA GLY A 157 -3.76 -3.99 -19.70
C GLY A 157 -3.46 -5.24 -18.87
N GLY A 158 -2.37 -5.24 -18.10
CA GLY A 158 -2.05 -6.26 -17.11
C GLY A 158 -2.85 -6.12 -15.82
N THR A 159 -2.27 -6.55 -14.71
CA THR A 159 -2.90 -6.56 -13.38
C THR A 159 -2.36 -5.47 -12.44
N GLY A 160 -1.46 -4.59 -12.90
CA GLY A 160 -0.73 -3.64 -12.06
C GLY A 160 -1.60 -2.71 -11.23
N PHE A 161 -2.79 -2.34 -11.72
CA PHE A 161 -3.74 -1.51 -10.99
C PHE A 161 -4.65 -2.28 -10.02
N ALA A 162 -4.64 -3.62 -10.07
CA ALA A 162 -5.38 -4.50 -9.17
C ALA A 162 -4.48 -4.96 -8.02
N LYS A 163 -5.03 -5.10 -6.82
CA LYS A 163 -4.29 -5.56 -5.65
C LYS A 163 -4.34 -7.09 -5.56
N THR A 164 -3.56 -7.76 -6.44
CA THR A 164 -3.49 -9.21 -6.58
C THR A 164 -2.10 -9.75 -6.32
N ALA A 165 -2.01 -11.00 -5.87
CA ALA A 165 -0.76 -11.69 -5.53
C ALA A 165 0.24 -11.75 -6.70
N ALA A 166 -0.24 -11.81 -7.94
CA ALA A 166 0.62 -11.82 -9.13
C ALA A 166 1.57 -10.63 -9.20
N ASN A 167 1.12 -9.43 -8.81
CA ASN A 167 1.95 -8.22 -8.83
C ASN A 167 3.07 -8.24 -7.78
N TYR A 168 2.89 -8.99 -6.70
CA TYR A 168 3.93 -9.17 -5.67
C TYR A 168 4.93 -10.24 -6.09
N ALA A 169 4.46 -11.34 -6.66
CA ALA A 169 5.33 -12.41 -7.13
C ALA A 169 6.30 -11.94 -8.22
N ILE A 170 5.83 -11.16 -9.20
CA ILE A 170 6.66 -10.64 -10.30
C ILE A 170 7.74 -9.65 -9.82
N SER A 171 7.57 -9.02 -8.66
CA SER A 171 8.53 -8.04 -8.13
C SER A 171 9.70 -8.65 -7.36
N LEU A 172 9.63 -9.94 -6.99
CA LEU A 172 10.61 -10.56 -6.07
C LEU A 172 12.03 -10.59 -6.63
N ALA A 173 12.21 -10.97 -7.90
CA ALA A 173 13.55 -11.08 -8.48
C ALA A 173 14.30 -9.73 -8.53
N GLY A 174 13.62 -8.67 -8.97
CA GLY A 174 14.25 -7.33 -8.98
C GLY A 174 14.51 -6.79 -7.57
N GLN A 175 13.65 -7.14 -6.61
CA GLN A 175 13.87 -6.73 -5.23
C GLN A 175 15.07 -7.45 -4.60
N GLU A 176 15.26 -8.73 -4.89
CA GLU A 176 16.42 -9.49 -4.42
C GLU A 176 17.73 -8.94 -5.03
N GLU A 177 17.77 -8.68 -6.35
CA GLU A 177 18.92 -8.05 -6.99
C GLU A 177 19.27 -6.67 -6.40
N ALA A 178 18.29 -5.91 -5.93
CA ALA A 178 18.52 -4.64 -5.24
C ALA A 178 19.09 -4.85 -3.83
N HIS A 179 18.57 -5.82 -3.08
CA HIS A 179 19.06 -6.16 -1.75
C HIS A 179 20.51 -6.65 -1.77
N GLU A 180 20.90 -7.46 -2.77
CA GLU A 180 22.30 -7.88 -2.98
C GLU A 180 23.25 -6.70 -3.19
N GLN A 181 22.75 -5.55 -3.64
CA GLN A 181 23.49 -4.31 -3.82
C GLN A 181 23.32 -3.31 -2.65
N ASP A 182 22.75 -3.72 -1.51
CA ASP A 182 22.50 -2.88 -0.33
C ASP A 182 21.49 -1.74 -0.59
N TYR A 183 20.43 -2.03 -1.40
CA TYR A 183 19.28 -1.15 -1.61
C TYR A 183 18.02 -1.79 -1.02
N GLU A 184 17.23 -0.98 -0.28
CA GLU A 184 16.05 -1.48 0.43
C GLU A 184 14.85 -1.70 -0.50
N GLN A 185 14.75 -0.94 -1.60
CA GLN A 185 13.60 -0.98 -2.51
C GLN A 185 14.03 -0.72 -3.96
N VAL A 186 13.12 -1.07 -4.86
CA VAL A 186 13.28 -0.91 -6.31
C VAL A 186 12.34 0.19 -6.82
N LEU A 187 12.85 1.12 -7.64
CA LEU A 187 12.03 2.02 -8.44
C LEU A 187 11.70 1.34 -9.77
N TRP A 188 10.42 1.11 -9.99
CA TRP A 188 9.92 0.46 -11.18
C TRP A 188 9.68 1.46 -12.31
N LEU A 189 10.15 1.12 -13.50
CA LEU A 189 9.86 1.84 -14.73
C LEU A 189 8.74 1.13 -15.51
N ASP A 190 8.10 1.86 -16.43
CA ASP A 190 7.06 1.33 -17.28
C ASP A 190 7.56 0.14 -18.12
N GLY A 191 6.68 -0.83 -18.36
CA GLY A 191 7.04 -2.09 -19.00
C GLY A 191 7.24 -2.03 -20.52
N VAL A 192 7.07 -0.88 -21.16
CA VAL A 192 7.17 -0.70 -22.63
C VAL A 192 8.42 0.08 -22.99
N GLU A 193 8.53 1.31 -22.52
CA GLU A 193 9.63 2.22 -22.85
C GLU A 193 10.78 2.12 -21.85
N ARG A 194 10.53 1.57 -20.64
CA ARG A 194 11.47 1.49 -19.50
C ARG A 194 12.08 2.87 -19.18
N LYS A 195 11.23 3.85 -19.24
CA LYS A 195 11.58 5.25 -19.15
C LYS A 195 10.80 5.97 -18.07
N TYR A 196 9.48 5.71 -18.01
CA TYR A 196 8.59 6.43 -17.12
C TYR A 196 8.47 5.71 -15.79
N VAL A 197 8.62 6.48 -14.72
CA VAL A 197 8.48 5.94 -13.34
C VAL A 197 7.03 5.56 -13.06
N GLU A 198 6.84 4.43 -12.38
CA GLU A 198 5.53 3.93 -11.97
C GLU A 198 5.38 3.82 -10.45
N GLU A 199 6.17 2.99 -9.78
CA GLU A 199 6.06 2.72 -8.35
C GLU A 199 7.44 2.45 -7.73
N VAL A 200 7.54 2.50 -6.38
CA VAL A 200 8.73 2.10 -5.63
C VAL A 200 8.38 0.92 -4.71
N GLY A 201 9.06 -0.22 -4.91
CA GLY A 201 8.72 -1.46 -4.20
C GLY A 201 7.24 -1.80 -4.38
N SER A 202 6.49 -1.79 -3.29
CA SER A 202 5.03 -1.98 -3.25
C SER A 202 4.26 -0.70 -2.90
N MET A 203 4.86 0.48 -3.10
CA MET A 203 4.34 1.80 -2.75
C MET A 203 4.24 2.69 -3.99
N ASN A 204 3.34 3.68 -3.96
CA ASN A 204 3.37 4.78 -4.91
C ASN A 204 4.54 5.72 -4.58
N ILE A 205 5.01 6.47 -5.58
CA ILE A 205 6.17 7.36 -5.46
C ILE A 205 5.78 8.81 -5.75
N PHE A 206 6.44 9.74 -5.06
CA PHE A 206 6.33 11.18 -5.24
C PHE A 206 7.70 11.81 -5.36
N PHE A 207 7.77 12.91 -6.08
CA PHE A 207 8.94 13.76 -6.25
C PHE A 207 8.55 15.21 -5.93
N VAL A 208 9.39 15.93 -5.23
CA VAL A 208 9.27 17.39 -5.11
C VAL A 208 10.33 17.99 -6.01
N ILE A 209 9.89 18.67 -7.06
CA ILE A 209 10.77 19.25 -8.08
C ILE A 209 10.45 20.73 -8.21
N ASP A 210 11.40 21.60 -7.86
CA ASP A 210 11.26 23.05 -7.91
C ASP A 210 9.98 23.51 -7.15
N GLY A 211 9.73 22.88 -5.96
CA GLY A 211 8.57 23.14 -5.11
C GLY A 211 7.25 22.52 -5.57
N GLU A 212 7.21 21.86 -6.73
CA GLU A 212 6.02 21.14 -7.21
C GLU A 212 6.04 19.66 -6.77
N VAL A 213 4.93 19.18 -6.22
CA VAL A 213 4.74 17.78 -5.85
C VAL A 213 4.25 16.99 -7.07
N VAL A 214 5.08 16.10 -7.59
CA VAL A 214 4.80 15.30 -8.79
C VAL A 214 4.67 13.84 -8.44
N THR A 215 3.67 13.16 -8.98
CA THR A 215 3.50 11.71 -8.86
C THR A 215 3.08 11.10 -10.20
N PRO A 216 3.52 9.86 -10.50
CA PRO A 216 3.08 9.18 -11.71
C PRO A 216 1.55 9.10 -11.82
N GLN A 217 1.03 9.40 -13.01
CA GLN A 217 -0.40 9.30 -13.30
C GLN A 217 -0.85 7.85 -13.39
N LEU A 218 -2.11 7.59 -13.05
CA LEU A 218 -2.70 6.25 -13.07
C LEU A 218 -3.11 5.87 -14.49
N LEU A 219 -2.28 5.09 -15.19
CA LEU A 219 -2.48 4.68 -16.58
C LEU A 219 -2.85 3.20 -16.74
N GLY A 220 -3.21 2.50 -15.64
CA GLY A 220 -3.64 1.11 -15.66
C GLY A 220 -2.54 0.09 -15.32
N SER A 221 -1.31 0.54 -15.02
CA SER A 221 -0.21 -0.29 -14.50
C SER A 221 0.15 0.04 -13.05
N VAL A 222 -0.27 1.20 -12.56
CA VAL A 222 0.00 1.71 -11.20
C VAL A 222 -1.21 1.48 -10.31
N LEU A 223 -0.99 0.97 -9.08
CA LEU A 223 -2.05 0.79 -8.11
C LEU A 223 -2.57 2.14 -7.61
N PRO A 224 -3.90 2.40 -7.62
CA PRO A 224 -4.48 3.61 -7.04
C PRO A 224 -4.42 3.55 -5.51
N GLY A 225 -3.29 3.99 -4.95
CA GLY A 225 -3.02 3.96 -3.52
C GLY A 225 -3.93 4.91 -2.74
N ILE A 226 -4.48 4.44 -1.60
CA ILE A 226 -5.32 5.28 -0.74
C ILE A 226 -4.44 6.31 -0.02
N THR A 227 -3.26 5.92 0.44
CA THR A 227 -2.27 6.84 0.99
C THR A 227 -1.82 7.87 -0.06
N ARG A 228 -1.59 7.44 -1.32
CA ARG A 228 -1.31 8.36 -2.44
C ARG A 228 -2.43 9.39 -2.61
N LYS A 229 -3.68 8.96 -2.66
CA LYS A 229 -4.85 9.85 -2.77
C LYS A 229 -4.88 10.84 -1.61
N SER A 230 -4.66 10.37 -0.38
CA SER A 230 -4.63 11.21 0.82
C SER A 230 -3.48 12.22 0.78
N ALA A 231 -2.27 11.82 0.34
CA ALA A 231 -1.13 12.73 0.17
C ALA A 231 -1.42 13.87 -0.81
N ILE A 232 -2.05 13.55 -1.96
CA ILE A 232 -2.47 14.55 -2.95
C ILE A 232 -3.49 15.53 -2.34
N GLU A 233 -4.50 15.03 -1.63
CA GLU A 233 -5.53 15.86 -0.99
C GLU A 233 -4.93 16.79 0.08
N ILE A 234 -4.01 16.28 0.91
CA ILE A 234 -3.30 17.09 1.93
C ILE A 234 -2.43 18.15 1.27
N CYS A 235 -1.59 17.78 0.29
CA CYS A 235 -0.72 18.73 -0.41
C CYS A 235 -1.52 19.88 -1.04
N LYS A 236 -2.61 19.55 -1.75
CA LYS A 236 -3.51 20.56 -2.33
C LYS A 236 -4.11 21.49 -1.28
N LYS A 237 -4.58 20.93 -0.16
CA LYS A 237 -5.14 21.73 0.96
C LYS A 237 -4.08 22.63 1.61
N LYS A 238 -2.82 22.20 1.66
CA LYS A 238 -1.69 22.98 2.18
C LYS A 238 -1.12 23.99 1.17
N GLY A 239 -1.71 24.09 -0.03
CA GLY A 239 -1.33 25.08 -1.05
C GLY A 239 -0.18 24.65 -1.97
N TYR A 240 0.26 23.40 -1.91
CA TYR A 240 1.26 22.90 -2.85
C TYR A 240 0.65 22.73 -4.25
N LYS A 241 1.42 23.07 -5.28
CA LYS A 241 1.13 22.64 -6.64
C LYS A 241 1.34 21.13 -6.75
N VAL A 242 0.34 20.40 -7.22
CA VAL A 242 0.40 18.92 -7.35
C VAL A 242 0.08 18.52 -8.77
N SER A 243 0.97 17.74 -9.40
CA SER A 243 0.79 17.18 -10.73
C SER A 243 0.78 15.66 -10.72
N GLU A 244 -0.24 15.11 -11.36
CA GLU A 244 -0.34 13.68 -11.67
C GLU A 244 -0.04 13.53 -13.16
N ARG A 245 1.20 13.17 -13.52
CA ARG A 245 1.68 13.13 -14.89
C ARG A 245 2.70 12.02 -15.14
N LYS A 246 3.03 11.76 -16.40
CA LYS A 246 4.23 10.99 -16.73
C LYS A 246 5.46 11.76 -16.25
N ILE A 247 6.41 11.04 -15.66
CA ILE A 247 7.73 11.55 -15.30
C ILE A 247 8.77 10.51 -15.69
N SER A 248 9.80 10.90 -16.40
CA SER A 248 10.85 9.99 -16.82
C SER A 248 12.00 9.96 -15.82
N ILE A 249 12.78 8.89 -15.83
CA ILE A 249 13.97 8.78 -14.97
C ILE A 249 15.04 9.79 -15.40
N GLU A 250 15.11 10.11 -16.68
CA GLU A 250 16.01 11.15 -17.20
C GLU A 250 15.61 12.54 -16.68
N GLU A 251 14.32 12.86 -16.63
CA GLU A 251 13.82 14.13 -16.06
C GLU A 251 14.18 14.25 -14.58
N ILE A 252 14.09 13.15 -13.82
CA ILE A 252 14.49 13.13 -12.41
C ILE A 252 15.98 13.36 -12.26
N ALA A 253 16.80 12.70 -13.10
CA ALA A 253 18.25 12.87 -13.10
C ALA A 253 18.67 14.29 -13.49
N GLU A 254 17.99 14.89 -14.46
CA GLU A 254 18.21 16.29 -14.86
C GLU A 254 17.80 17.28 -13.76
N ALA A 255 16.67 17.03 -13.09
CA ALA A 255 16.25 17.85 -11.96
C ALA A 255 17.26 17.78 -10.81
N TYR A 256 17.83 16.60 -10.54
CA TYR A 256 18.90 16.43 -9.56
C TYR A 256 20.17 17.20 -9.95
N ASP A 257 20.65 17.07 -11.19
CA ASP A 257 21.86 17.75 -11.67
C ASP A 257 21.72 19.29 -11.62
N ASN A 258 20.51 19.79 -11.81
CA ASN A 258 20.19 21.22 -11.73
C ASN A 258 19.87 21.71 -10.31
N GLY A 259 19.98 20.85 -9.28
CA GLY A 259 19.67 21.19 -7.89
C GLY A 259 18.20 21.50 -7.63
N LYS A 260 17.29 20.92 -8.44
CA LYS A 260 15.84 21.14 -8.38
C LYS A 260 15.05 19.95 -7.82
N LEU A 261 15.70 18.83 -7.58
CA LEU A 261 15.08 17.66 -6.95
C LEU A 261 15.17 17.79 -5.43
N ASP A 262 14.13 18.34 -4.83
CA ASP A 262 14.10 18.68 -3.39
C ASP A 262 13.88 17.45 -2.51
N GLU A 263 12.88 16.61 -2.86
CA GLU A 263 12.50 15.42 -2.10
C GLU A 263 12.04 14.27 -3.02
N VAL A 264 12.22 13.05 -2.54
CA VAL A 264 11.62 11.84 -3.10
C VAL A 264 11.06 11.00 -1.95
N PHE A 265 9.83 10.49 -2.09
CA PHE A 265 9.24 9.63 -1.06
C PHE A 265 8.21 8.65 -1.61
N GLY A 266 8.17 7.45 -1.01
CA GLY A 266 7.12 6.47 -1.23
C GLY A 266 5.92 6.70 -0.33
N THR A 267 4.73 6.21 -0.75
CA THR A 267 3.51 6.23 0.07
C THR A 267 2.85 4.86 0.08
N GLY A 268 2.58 4.33 1.27
CA GLY A 268 1.97 3.02 1.45
C GLY A 268 1.18 2.89 2.76
N THR A 269 0.44 1.80 2.92
CA THR A 269 -0.41 1.60 4.11
C THR A 269 0.41 1.41 5.39
N ALA A 270 1.49 0.64 5.33
CA ALA A 270 2.29 0.32 6.51
C ALA A 270 3.28 1.44 6.88
N ALA A 271 4.04 1.92 5.91
CA ALA A 271 5.04 2.97 6.12
C ALA A 271 4.44 4.37 6.23
N VAL A 272 3.20 4.57 5.73
CA VAL A 272 2.55 5.86 5.51
C VAL A 272 3.36 6.70 4.51
N ILE A 273 4.51 7.23 4.92
CA ILE A 273 5.51 7.92 4.09
C ILE A 273 6.86 7.22 4.27
N SER A 274 7.59 7.02 3.17
CA SER A 274 8.93 6.45 3.15
C SER A 274 9.87 7.39 2.40
N PRO A 275 10.60 8.28 3.08
CA PRO A 275 11.55 9.17 2.43
C PRO A 275 12.66 8.41 1.73
N VAL A 276 13.15 8.93 0.61
CA VAL A 276 14.26 8.37 -0.16
C VAL A 276 15.49 9.25 0.03
N GLY A 277 16.57 8.67 0.51
CA GLY A 277 17.83 9.38 0.70
C GLY A 277 18.82 9.17 -0.45
N HIS A 278 18.75 8.03 -1.12
CA HIS A 278 19.59 7.71 -2.28
C HIS A 278 18.78 7.04 -3.38
N LEU A 279 18.98 7.48 -4.62
CA LEU A 279 18.41 6.88 -5.80
C LEU A 279 19.53 6.53 -6.78
N LYS A 280 19.73 5.24 -7.08
CA LYS A 280 20.76 4.76 -8.03
C LYS A 280 20.13 4.42 -9.37
N TRP A 281 20.62 5.04 -10.44
CA TRP A 281 20.26 4.75 -11.82
C TRP A 281 21.50 4.44 -12.65
N GLY A 282 21.71 3.19 -13.05
CA GLY A 282 22.96 2.73 -13.62
C GLY A 282 24.12 2.99 -12.68
N ASP A 283 25.15 3.72 -13.14
CA ASP A 283 26.30 4.11 -12.32
C ASP A 283 26.08 5.42 -11.54
N LYS A 284 24.99 6.13 -11.83
CA LYS A 284 24.69 7.40 -11.17
C LYS A 284 23.95 7.19 -9.85
N VAL A 285 24.54 7.72 -8.78
CA VAL A 285 23.89 7.77 -7.45
C VAL A 285 23.50 9.22 -7.18
N MET A 286 22.22 9.43 -6.93
CA MET A 286 21.64 10.72 -6.56
C MET A 286 21.37 10.72 -5.05
N GLU A 287 22.06 11.58 -4.30
CA GLU A 287 21.80 11.80 -2.88
C GLU A 287 20.72 12.88 -2.73
N ILE A 288 19.56 12.51 -2.18
CA ILE A 288 18.40 13.37 -2.05
C ILE A 288 18.42 14.09 -0.70
N ASN A 289 18.27 15.41 -0.71
CA ASN A 289 18.19 16.25 0.49
C ASN A 289 19.27 15.94 1.54
N ASN A 290 20.51 15.67 1.12
CA ASN A 290 21.61 15.27 2.01
C ASN A 290 21.25 14.08 2.92
N ASN A 291 20.56 13.11 2.38
CA ASN A 291 20.06 11.93 3.11
C ASN A 291 19.21 12.27 4.36
N LYS A 292 18.42 13.33 4.29
CA LYS A 292 17.53 13.78 5.36
C LYS A 292 16.07 13.76 4.90
N ILE A 293 15.17 13.70 5.88
CA ILE A 293 13.74 13.83 5.63
C ILE A 293 13.44 15.24 5.16
N GLY A 294 12.71 15.38 4.06
CA GLY A 294 12.29 16.67 3.57
C GLY A 294 11.02 17.21 4.26
N PRO A 295 10.78 18.51 4.18
CA PRO A 295 9.64 19.16 4.84
C PRO A 295 8.28 18.67 4.34
N VAL A 296 8.13 18.32 3.05
CA VAL A 296 6.87 17.79 2.52
C VAL A 296 6.61 16.38 3.04
N SER A 297 7.63 15.52 3.03
CA SER A 297 7.57 14.16 3.60
C SER A 297 7.19 14.19 5.07
N GLN A 298 7.83 15.04 5.87
CA GLN A 298 7.55 15.19 7.30
C GLN A 298 6.12 15.71 7.53
N MET A 299 5.72 16.76 6.83
CA MET A 299 4.37 17.35 6.95
C MET A 299 3.28 16.32 6.61
N LEU A 300 3.47 15.52 5.55
CA LEU A 300 2.53 14.48 5.16
C LEU A 300 2.45 13.37 6.22
N TYR A 301 3.60 12.93 6.73
CA TYR A 301 3.67 11.91 7.78
C TYR A 301 2.94 12.37 9.04
N ASP A 302 3.27 13.55 9.55
CA ASP A 302 2.66 14.11 10.77
C ASP A 302 1.16 14.33 10.61
N THR A 303 0.72 14.82 9.44
CA THR A 303 -0.70 15.06 9.18
C THR A 303 -1.47 13.74 9.10
N MET A 304 -1.00 12.76 8.31
CA MET A 304 -1.71 11.49 8.17
C MET A 304 -1.74 10.68 9.46
N THR A 305 -0.58 10.54 10.11
CA THR A 305 -0.50 9.81 11.38
C THR A 305 -1.26 10.54 12.48
N GLY A 306 -1.19 11.85 12.51
CA GLY A 306 -1.98 12.68 13.43
C GLY A 306 -3.49 12.43 13.32
N ILE A 307 -4.03 12.34 12.10
CA ILE A 307 -5.43 11.98 11.84
C ILE A 307 -5.69 10.51 12.22
N GLN A 308 -4.81 9.60 11.82
CA GLN A 308 -4.95 8.15 12.06
C GLN A 308 -4.99 7.79 13.55
N TRP A 309 -4.24 8.48 14.40
CA TRP A 309 -4.25 8.30 15.86
C TRP A 309 -5.11 9.30 16.61
N GLY A 310 -5.90 10.13 15.90
CA GLY A 310 -6.80 11.10 16.54
C GLY A 310 -6.08 12.21 17.29
N LYS A 311 -4.79 12.47 16.98
CA LYS A 311 -4.00 13.56 17.58
C LYS A 311 -4.37 14.93 17.04
N ILE A 312 -4.87 14.96 15.79
CA ILE A 312 -5.38 16.18 15.15
C ILE A 312 -6.77 15.92 14.56
N PRO A 313 -7.61 16.95 14.40
CA PRO A 313 -8.93 16.81 13.79
C PRO A 313 -8.88 16.24 12.37
N ASP A 314 -9.84 15.38 12.03
CA ASP A 314 -10.06 14.91 10.67
C ASP A 314 -10.87 15.93 9.88
N GLU A 315 -10.20 16.85 9.19
CA GLU A 315 -10.83 17.86 8.34
C GLU A 315 -11.24 17.34 6.95
N PHE A 316 -11.05 16.05 6.68
CA PHE A 316 -11.31 15.42 5.40
C PHE A 316 -12.47 14.40 5.44
N GLY A 317 -12.94 14.02 6.63
CA GLY A 317 -13.98 13.03 6.82
C GLY A 317 -13.51 11.59 6.48
N TRP A 318 -12.24 11.28 6.77
CA TRP A 318 -11.63 9.98 6.45
C TRP A 318 -11.81 8.93 7.54
N ILE A 319 -12.07 9.38 8.76
CA ILE A 319 -12.13 8.51 9.93
C ILE A 319 -13.50 7.86 10.07
N VAL A 320 -13.51 6.57 10.34
CA VAL A 320 -14.68 5.80 10.75
C VAL A 320 -14.43 5.24 12.15
N LYS A 321 -15.18 5.71 13.13
CA LYS A 321 -15.10 5.22 14.50
C LYS A 321 -15.74 3.84 14.65
N ILE A 322 -15.18 3.05 15.56
CA ILE A 322 -15.72 1.77 16.00
C ILE A 322 -16.51 2.06 17.28
N ASP A 323 -17.84 2.03 17.17
CA ASP A 323 -18.78 2.32 18.26
C ASP A 323 -19.19 1.04 18.98
#